data_565b478863ffbfaad44010cf4b16da7c
#
_entry.id   565b478863ffbfaad44010cf4b16da7c
#
_cell.length_a   1.000
_cell.length_b   1.000
_cell.length_c   1.000
_cell.angle_alpha   90.00
_cell.angle_beta   90.00
_cell.angle_gamma   90.00
#
_symmetry.space_group_name_H-M   'P 1'
#
loop_
_entity.id
_entity.type
_entity.pdbx_description
1 polymer ?
#
loop_
_entity_poly.entity_id
_entity_poly.type
_entity_poly.pdbx_seq_one_letter_code
_entity_poly.pdbx_strand_id
1 'polypeptide(L)'
;MKIVKPFFEILTPINGYDVLKHIELCGRTCYKSEAKITEQSCFNFAKNIIKRGHEAVLEHFNITVRFTVDRGVSHEIVRHRLASYCQESTRYCNYSNADFGSGITVIEPFYLKPGTPCYAAWESACKATEEAYFIMLQSGCTPQEARAVLPNSLKTEIVMTANLREWRHFFKLRCSTAAHPQMREIAMPLCKELQTRIPIIFDDCLGDTE
;
A
#
# COMPACT_ATOMS: atom_id res chain seq x y z
N MET A 1 -5.83 24.14 -3.16
CA MET A 1 -5.94 22.74 -2.64
C MET A 1 -6.60 21.84 -3.68
N LYS A 2 -6.04 20.64 -3.89
CA LYS A 2 -6.59 19.61 -4.79
C LYS A 2 -7.07 18.41 -3.95
N ILE A 3 -8.22 17.84 -4.30
CA ILE A 3 -8.78 16.65 -3.64
C ILE A 3 -8.70 15.49 -4.61
N VAL A 4 -8.16 14.35 -4.17
CA VAL A 4 -8.00 13.13 -4.99
C VAL A 4 -8.42 11.89 -4.20
N LYS A 5 -8.73 10.81 -4.90
CA LYS A 5 -8.97 9.49 -4.30
C LYS A 5 -7.65 8.74 -4.11
N PRO A 6 -7.55 7.82 -3.14
CA PRO A 6 -6.39 6.96 -3.02
C PRO A 6 -6.32 5.98 -4.19
N PHE A 7 -5.11 5.57 -4.55
CA PHE A 7 -4.89 4.51 -5.54
C PHE A 7 -3.54 3.81 -5.31
N PHE A 8 -3.32 2.70 -6.00
CA PHE A 8 -2.05 1.97 -5.99
C PHE A 8 -1.61 1.60 -7.40
N GLU A 9 -0.34 1.32 -7.53
CA GLU A 9 0.27 0.79 -8.74
C GLU A 9 1.25 -0.32 -8.38
N ILE A 10 1.11 -1.49 -9.00
CA ILE A 10 2.05 -2.60 -8.86
C ILE A 10 3.21 -2.37 -9.82
N LEU A 11 4.40 -2.07 -9.26
CA LEU A 11 5.60 -1.75 -10.04
C LEU A 11 6.35 -3.00 -10.51
N THR A 12 6.23 -4.11 -9.80
CA THR A 12 6.86 -5.38 -10.20
C THR A 12 6.10 -6.00 -11.37
N PRO A 13 6.74 -6.32 -12.50
CA PRO A 13 6.14 -7.16 -13.52
C PRO A 13 5.81 -8.53 -12.94
N ILE A 14 4.56 -8.97 -13.06
CA ILE A 14 4.08 -10.23 -12.49
C ILE A 14 3.52 -11.13 -13.59
N ASN A 15 4.15 -12.30 -13.74
CA ASN A 15 3.56 -13.47 -14.38
C ASN A 15 3.32 -14.51 -13.28
N GLY A 16 2.06 -14.76 -12.92
CA GLY A 16 1.73 -15.63 -11.78
C GLY A 16 2.22 -17.06 -11.94
N TYR A 17 2.22 -17.59 -13.15
CA TYR A 17 2.76 -18.93 -13.42
C TYR A 17 4.26 -19.02 -13.14
N ASP A 18 5.03 -18.04 -13.59
CA ASP A 18 6.48 -17.99 -13.35
C ASP A 18 6.79 -17.80 -11.87
N VAL A 19 5.98 -17.00 -11.15
CA VAL A 19 6.08 -16.87 -9.69
C VAL A 19 5.88 -18.22 -9.00
N LEU A 20 4.82 -18.98 -9.36
CA LEU A 20 4.56 -20.29 -8.75
C LEU A 20 5.68 -21.29 -9.05
N LYS A 21 6.23 -21.30 -10.28
CA LYS A 21 7.37 -22.15 -10.64
C LYS A 21 8.62 -21.79 -9.85
N HIS A 22 8.89 -20.51 -9.68
CA HIS A 22 10.01 -20.04 -8.88
C HIS A 22 9.88 -20.50 -7.40
N ILE A 23 8.69 -20.35 -6.81
CA ILE A 23 8.41 -20.81 -5.45
C ILE A 23 8.56 -22.33 -5.34
N GLU A 24 8.07 -23.10 -6.31
CA GLU A 24 8.26 -24.54 -6.32
C GLU A 24 9.75 -24.92 -6.40
N LEU A 25 10.52 -24.30 -7.29
CA LEU A 25 11.95 -24.53 -7.45
C LEU A 25 12.69 -24.31 -6.13
N CYS A 26 12.46 -23.17 -5.47
CA CYS A 26 13.05 -22.87 -4.17
C CYS A 26 12.68 -23.91 -3.11
N GLY A 27 11.40 -24.27 -3.01
CA GLY A 27 10.92 -25.19 -1.98
C GLY A 27 11.34 -26.64 -2.20
N ARG A 28 11.53 -27.10 -3.43
CA ARG A 28 12.00 -28.47 -3.75
C ARG A 28 13.43 -28.72 -3.26
N THR A 29 14.24 -27.68 -3.19
CA THR A 29 15.61 -27.75 -2.69
C THR A 29 15.68 -28.31 -1.25
N CYS A 30 14.69 -28.00 -0.40
CA CYS A 30 14.67 -28.46 0.99
C CYS A 30 14.62 -29.98 1.13
N TYR A 31 14.02 -30.68 0.19
CA TYR A 31 13.83 -32.13 0.22
C TYR A 31 14.52 -32.85 -0.95
N LYS A 32 15.37 -32.15 -1.72
CA LYS A 32 16.04 -32.67 -2.90
C LYS A 32 15.07 -33.40 -3.83
N SER A 33 13.95 -32.75 -4.13
CA SER A 33 12.84 -33.34 -4.88
C SER A 33 12.58 -32.64 -6.21
N GLU A 34 13.60 -32.05 -6.80
CA GLU A 34 13.57 -31.30 -8.08
C GLU A 34 13.10 -32.18 -9.23
N ALA A 35 13.42 -33.50 -9.18
CA ALA A 35 12.95 -34.47 -10.17
C ALA A 35 11.41 -34.62 -10.26
N LYS A 36 10.66 -34.06 -9.27
CA LYS A 36 9.20 -34.05 -9.26
C LYS A 36 8.60 -32.79 -9.93
N ILE A 37 9.43 -31.89 -10.42
CA ILE A 37 8.97 -30.67 -11.11
C ILE A 37 8.44 -31.08 -12.50
N THR A 38 7.21 -30.66 -12.78
CA THR A 38 6.56 -30.78 -14.08
C THR A 38 5.95 -29.43 -14.46
N GLU A 39 5.43 -29.32 -15.67
CA GLU A 39 4.77 -28.06 -16.10
C GLU A 39 3.64 -27.59 -15.17
N GLN A 40 2.91 -28.54 -14.56
CA GLN A 40 1.72 -28.21 -13.74
C GLN A 40 1.94 -28.43 -12.24
N SER A 41 3.09 -28.94 -11.81
CA SER A 41 3.34 -29.29 -10.40
C SER A 41 3.32 -28.09 -9.45
N CYS A 42 3.68 -26.89 -9.94
CA CYS A 42 3.75 -25.67 -9.14
C CYS A 42 2.40 -25.29 -8.50
N PHE A 43 1.27 -25.55 -9.15
CA PHE A 43 -0.06 -25.26 -8.59
C PHE A 43 -0.36 -26.13 -7.35
N ASN A 44 -0.13 -27.44 -7.45
CA ASN A 44 -0.32 -28.34 -6.32
C ASN A 44 0.71 -28.09 -5.21
N PHE A 45 1.94 -27.74 -5.59
CA PHE A 45 2.98 -27.38 -4.64
C PHE A 45 2.58 -26.15 -3.83
N ALA A 46 2.15 -25.06 -4.48
CA ALA A 46 1.70 -23.84 -3.84
C ALA A 46 0.49 -24.08 -2.90
N LYS A 47 -0.53 -24.83 -3.35
CA LYS A 47 -1.67 -25.23 -2.52
C LYS A 47 -1.23 -25.95 -1.24
N ASN A 48 -0.28 -26.88 -1.35
CA ASN A 48 0.22 -27.62 -0.19
C ASN A 48 1.04 -26.74 0.77
N ILE A 49 1.82 -25.80 0.25
CA ILE A 49 2.58 -24.84 1.06
C ILE A 49 1.63 -23.98 1.90
N ILE A 50 0.61 -23.39 1.27
CA ILE A 50 -0.39 -22.56 1.96
C ILE A 50 -1.15 -23.39 3.00
N LYS A 51 -1.69 -24.56 2.60
CA LYS A 51 -2.46 -25.44 3.50
C LYS A 51 -1.67 -25.87 4.73
N ARG A 52 -0.36 -26.07 4.62
CA ARG A 52 0.51 -26.52 5.72
C ARG A 52 1.15 -25.37 6.50
N GLY A 53 0.97 -24.13 6.11
CA GLY A 53 1.62 -22.98 6.71
C GLY A 53 3.14 -22.95 6.51
N HIS A 54 3.68 -23.63 5.48
CA HIS A 54 5.11 -23.65 5.17
C HIS A 54 5.50 -22.39 4.37
N GLU A 55 5.23 -21.22 4.93
CA GLU A 55 5.31 -19.94 4.23
C GLU A 55 6.73 -19.40 4.04
N ALA A 56 7.76 -20.00 4.66
CA ALA A 56 9.14 -19.54 4.50
C ALA A 56 9.60 -19.50 3.02
N VAL A 57 9.14 -20.43 2.19
CA VAL A 57 9.46 -20.46 0.77
C VAL A 57 8.87 -19.26 -0.01
N LEU A 58 7.79 -18.66 0.49
CA LEU A 58 7.18 -17.46 -0.09
C LEU A 58 8.05 -16.21 0.05
N GLU A 59 9.08 -16.26 0.88
CA GLU A 59 10.02 -15.16 1.08
C GLU A 59 10.97 -14.95 -0.11
N HIS A 60 11.03 -15.90 -1.04
CA HIS A 60 11.92 -15.85 -2.22
C HIS A 60 11.38 -15.05 -3.41
N PHE A 61 10.19 -14.45 -3.32
CA PHE A 61 9.67 -13.54 -4.35
C PHE A 61 9.14 -12.25 -3.72
N ASN A 62 9.54 -11.11 -4.29
CA ASN A 62 9.18 -9.79 -3.79
C ASN A 62 8.27 -9.05 -4.77
N ILE A 63 7.33 -8.30 -4.22
CA ILE A 63 6.45 -7.39 -4.97
C ILE A 63 6.67 -5.98 -4.46
N THR A 64 6.77 -5.04 -5.40
CA THR A 64 6.87 -3.61 -5.13
C THR A 64 5.57 -2.94 -5.56
N VAL A 65 4.97 -2.19 -4.64
CA VAL A 65 3.74 -1.43 -4.86
C VAL A 65 3.97 0.03 -4.47
N ARG A 66 3.54 0.95 -5.32
CA ARG A 66 3.43 2.37 -5.00
C ARG A 66 2.00 2.68 -4.58
N PHE A 67 1.84 3.26 -3.42
CA PHE A 67 0.57 3.75 -2.90
C PHE A 67 0.52 5.26 -2.97
N THR A 68 -0.59 5.81 -3.43
CA THR A 68 -0.98 7.21 -3.28
C THR A 68 -2.11 7.26 -2.26
N VAL A 69 -1.79 7.69 -1.05
CA VAL A 69 -2.66 7.62 0.13
C VAL A 69 -2.46 8.87 1.00
N ASP A 70 -3.25 9.02 2.05
CA ASP A 70 -3.01 10.05 3.06
C ASP A 70 -1.88 9.67 4.04
N ARG A 71 -1.44 10.66 4.83
CA ARG A 71 -0.37 10.46 5.82
C ARG A 71 -0.80 9.47 6.91
N GLY A 72 -2.06 9.45 7.33
CA GLY A 72 -2.58 8.52 8.33
C GLY A 72 -2.42 7.08 7.86
N VAL A 73 -2.87 6.75 6.64
CA VAL A 73 -2.72 5.43 6.04
C VAL A 73 -1.24 5.07 5.85
N SER A 74 -0.40 6.01 5.40
CA SER A 74 1.03 5.73 5.22
C SER A 74 1.72 5.38 6.55
N HIS A 75 1.31 5.98 7.67
CA HIS A 75 1.82 5.63 9.01
C HIS A 75 1.43 4.20 9.44
N GLU A 76 0.35 3.66 8.93
CA GLU A 76 -0.02 2.26 9.15
C GLU A 76 0.76 1.31 8.22
N ILE A 77 1.01 1.70 6.97
CA ILE A 77 1.80 0.91 6.01
C ILE A 77 3.21 0.65 6.54
N VAL A 78 3.90 1.66 7.05
CA VAL A 78 5.29 1.53 7.55
C VAL A 78 5.42 0.70 8.85
N ARG A 79 4.31 0.24 9.43
CA ARG A 79 4.35 -0.66 10.58
C ARG A 79 4.69 -2.11 10.20
N HIS A 80 4.66 -2.45 8.92
CA HIS A 80 5.09 -3.74 8.36
C HIS A 80 6.61 -3.73 8.17
N ARG A 81 7.35 -4.30 9.15
CA ARG A 81 8.80 -4.10 9.26
C ARG A 81 9.66 -5.02 8.40
N LEU A 82 9.08 -6.09 7.85
CA LEU A 82 9.76 -6.97 6.89
C LEU A 82 9.59 -6.45 5.46
N ALA A 83 9.74 -5.14 5.28
CA ALA A 83 9.58 -4.45 4.02
C ALA A 83 10.55 -3.27 3.90
N SER A 84 10.78 -2.83 2.68
CA SER A 84 11.54 -1.62 2.36
C SER A 84 10.60 -0.52 1.89
N TYR A 85 10.92 0.74 2.23
CA TYR A 85 10.09 1.90 1.96
C TYR A 85 10.85 3.06 1.34
N CYS A 86 10.22 3.70 0.34
CA CYS A 86 10.57 5.04 -0.13
C CYS A 86 9.30 5.89 -0.08
N GLN A 87 9.34 7.03 0.60
CA GLN A 87 8.16 7.89 0.78
C GLN A 87 8.46 9.34 0.39
N GLU A 88 7.48 10.00 -0.25
CA GLU A 88 7.49 11.43 -0.53
C GLU A 88 7.78 12.23 0.75
N SER A 89 8.82 13.08 0.68
CA SER A 89 9.32 13.80 1.83
C SER A 89 8.78 15.22 1.90
N THR A 90 7.98 15.50 2.91
CA THR A 90 7.52 16.87 3.23
C THR A 90 8.63 17.82 3.68
N ARG A 91 9.87 17.33 3.84
CA ARG A 91 11.04 18.19 4.11
C ARG A 91 11.55 18.85 2.85
N TYR A 92 11.47 18.15 1.71
CA TYR A 92 12.04 18.58 0.44
C TYR A 92 10.98 19.04 -0.57
N CYS A 93 9.79 18.43 -0.56
CA CYS A 93 8.70 18.81 -1.43
C CYS A 93 8.09 20.15 -0.98
N ASN A 94 8.28 21.18 -1.79
CA ASN A 94 7.69 22.49 -1.56
C ASN A 94 6.39 22.61 -2.37
N TYR A 95 5.24 22.52 -1.71
CA TYR A 95 3.94 22.53 -2.37
C TYR A 95 3.53 23.91 -2.94
N SER A 96 4.33 24.97 -2.74
CA SER A 96 4.13 26.23 -3.43
C SER A 96 4.66 26.26 -4.86
N ASN A 97 5.55 25.32 -5.24
CA ASN A 97 6.15 25.25 -6.55
C ASN A 97 5.23 24.56 -7.56
N ALA A 98 5.29 24.99 -8.82
CA ALA A 98 4.52 24.41 -9.92
C ALA A 98 4.80 22.90 -10.11
N ASP A 99 6.04 22.45 -9.87
CA ASP A 99 6.44 21.04 -9.95
C ASP A 99 5.67 20.14 -8.97
N PHE A 100 5.14 20.70 -7.87
CA PHE A 100 4.34 20.02 -6.86
C PHE A 100 2.86 20.41 -6.90
N GLY A 101 2.40 21.09 -7.98
CA GLY A 101 0.99 21.37 -8.24
C GLY A 101 0.47 22.71 -7.69
N SER A 102 1.36 23.61 -7.24
CA SER A 102 1.01 24.95 -6.74
C SER A 102 -0.08 24.95 -5.66
N GLY A 103 -0.08 23.94 -4.79
CA GLY A 103 -1.04 23.76 -3.71
C GLY A 103 -0.87 22.38 -3.04
N ILE A 104 -1.44 22.23 -1.84
CA ILE A 104 -1.48 20.90 -1.22
C ILE A 104 -2.50 20.03 -1.95
N THR A 105 -2.21 18.73 -2.00
CA THR A 105 -3.17 17.70 -2.42
C THR A 105 -3.57 16.89 -1.20
N VAL A 106 -4.86 16.62 -1.04
CA VAL A 106 -5.41 15.82 0.06
C VAL A 106 -6.17 14.61 -0.48
N ILE A 107 -6.19 13.53 0.29
CA ILE A 107 -6.99 12.34 0.00
C ILE A 107 -8.39 12.54 0.58
N GLU A 108 -9.41 12.33 -0.25
CA GLU A 108 -10.81 12.38 0.16
C GLU A 108 -11.16 11.21 1.08
N PRO A 109 -11.64 11.47 2.32
CA PRO A 109 -12.12 10.39 3.16
C PRO A 109 -13.47 9.87 2.66
N PHE A 110 -13.52 8.67 2.07
CA PHE A 110 -14.71 8.13 1.39
C PHE A 110 -15.97 8.02 2.28
N TYR A 111 -15.80 7.98 3.60
CA TYR A 111 -16.90 7.94 4.57
C TYR A 111 -17.49 9.33 4.88
N LEU A 112 -16.86 10.41 4.45
CA LEU A 112 -17.42 11.76 4.52
C LEU A 112 -18.14 12.05 3.21
N LYS A 113 -19.47 12.23 3.27
CA LYS A 113 -20.26 12.48 2.06
C LYS A 113 -20.24 13.95 1.70
N PRO A 114 -19.90 14.33 0.44
CA PRO A 114 -20.02 15.69 -0.04
C PRO A 114 -21.40 16.30 0.24
N GLY A 115 -21.44 17.57 0.60
CA GLY A 115 -22.68 18.27 0.97
C GLY A 115 -23.12 18.06 2.43
N THR A 116 -22.41 17.27 3.23
CA THR A 116 -22.68 17.14 4.67
C THR A 116 -21.86 18.13 5.50
N PRO A 117 -22.33 18.51 6.71
CA PRO A 117 -21.57 19.36 7.62
C PRO A 117 -20.18 18.81 7.97
N CYS A 118 -20.04 17.48 8.10
CA CYS A 118 -18.77 16.82 8.39
C CYS A 118 -17.76 16.97 7.22
N TYR A 119 -18.23 16.81 5.98
CA TYR A 119 -17.39 17.02 4.80
C TYR A 119 -16.96 18.49 4.70
N ALA A 120 -17.90 19.44 4.88
CA ALA A 120 -17.61 20.87 4.85
C ALA A 120 -16.59 21.29 5.92
N ALA A 121 -16.70 20.72 7.13
CA ALA A 121 -15.73 20.96 8.21
C ALA A 121 -14.34 20.44 7.86
N TRP A 122 -14.24 19.21 7.33
CA TRP A 122 -12.99 18.63 6.87
C TRP A 122 -12.35 19.45 5.74
N GLU A 123 -13.12 19.82 4.72
CA GLU A 123 -12.64 20.61 3.59
C GLU A 123 -12.17 22.00 4.03
N SER A 124 -12.91 22.66 4.91
CA SER A 124 -12.55 23.96 5.47
C SER A 124 -11.23 23.88 6.28
N ALA A 125 -11.06 22.86 7.12
CA ALA A 125 -9.82 22.65 7.87
C ALA A 125 -8.62 22.42 6.94
N CYS A 126 -8.78 21.65 5.87
CA CYS A 126 -7.72 21.43 4.88
C CYS A 126 -7.35 22.73 4.13
N LYS A 127 -8.33 23.55 3.76
CA LYS A 127 -8.09 24.87 3.13
C LYS A 127 -7.35 25.83 4.06
N ALA A 128 -7.77 25.91 5.32
CA ALA A 128 -7.10 26.73 6.34
C ALA A 128 -5.64 26.27 6.56
N THR A 129 -5.41 24.98 6.53
CA THR A 129 -4.05 24.41 6.63
C THR A 129 -3.18 24.77 5.43
N GLU A 130 -3.71 24.74 4.21
CA GLU A 130 -2.98 25.20 3.01
C GLU A 130 -2.60 26.67 3.12
N GLU A 131 -3.53 27.51 3.53
CA GLU A 131 -3.27 28.95 3.73
C GLU A 131 -2.18 29.17 4.77
N ALA A 132 -2.26 28.51 5.92
CA ALA A 132 -1.25 28.59 6.97
C ALA A 132 0.13 28.12 6.45
N TYR A 133 0.20 27.05 5.68
CA TYR A 133 1.44 26.55 5.07
C TYR A 133 2.08 27.62 4.15
N PHE A 134 1.28 28.28 3.30
CA PHE A 134 1.79 29.33 2.42
C PHE A 134 2.23 30.57 3.16
N ILE A 135 1.48 31.00 4.18
CA ILE A 135 1.87 32.12 5.04
C ILE A 135 3.25 31.84 5.68
N MET A 136 3.48 30.63 6.21
CA MET A 136 4.77 30.28 6.79
C MET A 136 5.91 30.34 5.76
N LEU A 137 5.70 29.81 4.55
CA LEU A 137 6.71 29.89 3.47
C LEU A 137 7.01 31.33 3.06
N GLN A 138 5.97 32.18 2.90
CA GLN A 138 6.11 33.58 2.56
C GLN A 138 6.80 34.38 3.66
N SER A 139 6.65 33.94 4.93
CA SER A 139 7.32 34.52 6.09
C SER A 139 8.75 34.02 6.27
N GLY A 140 9.30 33.23 5.34
CA GLY A 140 10.68 32.77 5.33
C GLY A 140 10.93 31.39 5.97
N CYS A 141 9.87 30.67 6.40
CA CYS A 141 10.04 29.28 6.85
C CYS A 141 10.43 28.37 5.69
N THR A 142 11.30 27.41 5.97
CA THR A 142 11.61 26.33 5.04
C THR A 142 10.44 25.33 4.93
N PRO A 143 10.33 24.52 3.86
CA PRO A 143 9.30 23.49 3.76
C PRO A 143 9.30 22.51 4.95
N GLN A 144 10.48 22.17 5.50
CA GLN A 144 10.61 21.29 6.66
C GLN A 144 10.05 21.89 7.96
N GLU A 145 9.96 23.22 8.06
CA GLU A 145 9.34 23.94 9.17
C GLU A 145 7.83 24.12 8.91
N ALA A 146 7.47 24.59 7.72
CA ALA A 146 6.10 24.85 7.33
C ALA A 146 5.22 23.58 7.34
N ARG A 147 5.81 22.39 7.12
CA ARG A 147 5.08 21.11 7.18
C ARG A 147 4.41 20.82 8.52
N ALA A 148 4.76 21.55 9.58
CA ALA A 148 4.20 21.37 10.93
C ALA A 148 2.67 21.56 10.95
N VAL A 149 2.11 22.35 10.03
CA VAL A 149 0.67 22.59 9.94
C VAL A 149 -0.07 21.60 9.00
N LEU A 150 0.64 20.75 8.25
CA LEU A 150 0.02 19.87 7.25
C LEU A 150 -0.87 18.80 7.90
N PRO A 151 -2.06 18.52 7.33
CA PRO A 151 -3.04 17.62 7.93
C PRO A 151 -2.69 16.15 7.66
N ASN A 152 -3.27 15.23 8.46
CA ASN A 152 -3.20 13.79 8.17
C ASN A 152 -3.79 13.44 6.80
N SER A 153 -4.76 14.19 6.32
CA SER A 153 -5.37 14.02 4.98
C SER A 153 -4.41 14.37 3.84
N LEU A 154 -3.22 14.97 4.13
CA LEU A 154 -2.25 15.28 3.08
C LEU A 154 -1.91 14.03 2.26
N LYS A 155 -2.03 14.14 0.92
CA LYS A 155 -1.59 13.09 -0.01
C LYS A 155 -0.10 12.84 0.17
N THR A 156 0.28 11.60 0.16
CA THR A 156 1.68 11.17 0.05
C THR A 156 1.79 9.99 -0.92
N GLU A 157 2.96 9.83 -1.50
CA GLU A 157 3.31 8.62 -2.23
C GLU A 157 4.29 7.80 -1.41
N ILE A 158 4.03 6.50 -1.30
CA ILE A 158 4.91 5.56 -0.62
C ILE A 158 5.07 4.29 -1.44
N VAL A 159 6.32 3.94 -1.72
CA VAL A 159 6.69 2.68 -2.36
C VAL A 159 7.03 1.68 -1.26
N MET A 160 6.36 0.52 -1.29
CA MET A 160 6.62 -0.61 -0.40
C MET A 160 7.09 -1.80 -1.21
N THR A 161 8.22 -2.39 -0.83
CA THR A 161 8.69 -3.67 -1.35
C THR A 161 8.69 -4.69 -0.23
N ALA A 162 7.99 -5.79 -0.44
CA ALA A 162 7.91 -6.89 0.51
C ALA A 162 7.85 -8.24 -0.21
N ASN A 163 8.23 -9.33 0.48
CA ASN A 163 8.06 -10.67 -0.03
C ASN A 163 6.59 -11.15 0.06
N LEU A 164 6.26 -12.26 -0.61
CA LEU A 164 4.88 -12.76 -0.65
C LEU A 164 4.34 -13.10 0.74
N ARG A 165 5.17 -13.59 1.66
CA ARG A 165 4.76 -13.89 3.04
C ARG A 165 4.34 -12.63 3.79
N GLU A 166 5.13 -11.55 3.68
CA GLU A 166 4.79 -10.27 4.32
C GLU A 166 3.57 -9.62 3.66
N TRP A 167 3.38 -9.75 2.33
CA TRP A 167 2.15 -9.31 1.68
C TRP A 167 0.92 -10.08 2.17
N ARG A 168 1.01 -11.39 2.42
CA ARG A 168 -0.07 -12.16 3.05
C ARG A 168 -0.39 -11.65 4.45
N HIS A 169 0.64 -11.40 5.27
CA HIS A 169 0.49 -10.80 6.59
C HIS A 169 -0.15 -9.41 6.52
N PHE A 170 0.31 -8.57 5.59
CA PHE A 170 -0.29 -7.24 5.33
C PHE A 170 -1.79 -7.37 5.06
N PHE A 171 -2.22 -8.21 4.14
CA PHE A 171 -3.63 -8.34 3.78
C PHE A 171 -4.48 -8.89 4.93
N LYS A 172 -4.01 -9.92 5.64
CA LYS A 172 -4.72 -10.46 6.80
C LYS A 172 -5.00 -9.42 7.88
N LEU A 173 -4.07 -8.47 8.08
CA LEU A 173 -4.25 -7.36 9.03
C LEU A 173 -5.06 -6.22 8.44
N ARG A 174 -4.75 -5.79 7.22
CA ARG A 174 -5.24 -4.52 6.66
C ARG A 174 -6.55 -4.64 5.89
N CYS A 175 -6.94 -5.85 5.50
CA CYS A 175 -8.29 -6.12 4.97
C CYS A 175 -9.31 -6.49 6.04
N SER A 176 -8.90 -6.74 7.29
CA SER A 176 -9.80 -7.10 8.39
C SER A 176 -10.76 -5.95 8.75
N THR A 177 -11.92 -6.28 9.33
CA THR A 177 -12.92 -5.29 9.78
C THR A 177 -12.39 -4.37 10.87
N ALA A 178 -11.36 -4.79 11.62
CA ALA A 178 -10.69 -3.99 12.64
C ALA A 178 -9.72 -2.94 12.07
N ALA A 179 -9.35 -3.02 10.79
CA ALA A 179 -8.48 -2.04 10.16
C ALA A 179 -9.23 -0.73 9.87
N HIS A 180 -8.47 0.38 9.87
CA HIS A 180 -9.04 1.69 9.54
C HIS A 180 -9.72 1.66 8.16
N PRO A 181 -10.92 2.27 8.00
CA PRO A 181 -11.67 2.22 6.74
C PRO A 181 -10.87 2.66 5.50
N GLN A 182 -10.09 3.75 5.57
CA GLN A 182 -9.26 4.20 4.45
C GLN A 182 -8.10 3.24 4.15
N MET A 183 -7.59 2.50 5.13
CA MET A 183 -6.63 1.42 4.88
C MET A 183 -7.29 0.27 4.12
N ARG A 184 -8.51 -0.13 4.52
CA ARG A 184 -9.27 -1.18 3.81
C ARG A 184 -9.63 -0.76 2.39
N GLU A 185 -9.95 0.51 2.16
CA GLU A 185 -10.26 1.08 0.84
C GLU A 185 -9.16 0.80 -0.18
N ILE A 186 -7.90 0.76 0.25
CA ILE A 186 -6.76 0.53 -0.64
C ILE A 186 -6.24 -0.92 -0.58
N ALA A 187 -6.26 -1.56 0.59
CA ALA A 187 -5.71 -2.90 0.79
C ALA A 187 -6.58 -3.99 0.13
N MET A 188 -7.91 -3.86 0.21
CA MET A 188 -8.82 -4.87 -0.35
C MET A 188 -8.75 -4.95 -1.89
N PRO A 189 -8.80 -3.84 -2.65
CA PRO A 189 -8.62 -3.88 -4.09
C PRO A 189 -7.25 -4.43 -4.51
N LEU A 190 -6.17 -4.04 -3.79
CA LEU A 190 -4.83 -4.56 -4.06
C LEU A 190 -4.76 -6.07 -3.84
N CYS A 191 -5.34 -6.59 -2.75
CA CYS A 191 -5.40 -8.03 -2.49
C CYS A 191 -6.12 -8.77 -3.62
N LYS A 192 -7.29 -8.28 -4.05
CA LYS A 192 -8.06 -8.87 -5.17
C LYS A 192 -7.28 -8.88 -6.48
N GLU A 193 -6.55 -7.80 -6.76
CA GLU A 193 -5.71 -7.74 -7.95
C GLU A 193 -4.57 -8.76 -7.90
N LEU A 194 -3.90 -8.90 -6.75
CA LEU A 194 -2.85 -9.90 -6.58
C LEU A 194 -3.39 -11.34 -6.57
N GLN A 195 -4.60 -11.60 -6.07
CA GLN A 195 -5.28 -12.90 -6.23
C GLN A 195 -5.44 -13.27 -7.71
N THR A 196 -5.81 -12.28 -8.53
CA THR A 196 -5.95 -12.50 -9.99
C THR A 196 -4.60 -12.72 -10.67
N ARG A 197 -3.56 -11.96 -10.29
CA ARG A 197 -2.24 -12.03 -10.92
C ARG A 197 -1.42 -13.25 -10.49
N ILE A 198 -1.55 -13.67 -9.21
CA ILE A 198 -0.81 -14.81 -8.64
C ILE A 198 -1.83 -15.73 -7.96
N PRO A 199 -2.40 -16.69 -8.67
CA PRO A 199 -3.42 -17.58 -8.13
C PRO A 199 -2.88 -18.37 -6.93
N ILE A 200 -3.76 -18.77 -6.01
CA ILE A 200 -3.49 -19.60 -4.82
C ILE A 200 -2.82 -18.83 -3.67
N ILE A 201 -1.83 -17.99 -3.97
CA ILE A 201 -0.97 -17.40 -2.92
C ILE A 201 -1.75 -16.50 -1.95
N PHE A 202 -2.75 -15.79 -2.43
CA PHE A 202 -3.52 -14.81 -1.65
C PHE A 202 -5.00 -15.19 -1.44
N ASP A 203 -5.43 -16.40 -1.87
CA ASP A 203 -6.85 -16.79 -1.88
C ASP A 203 -7.50 -16.79 -0.49
N ASP A 204 -6.71 -17.07 0.56
CA ASP A 204 -7.14 -17.09 1.96
C ASP A 204 -6.87 -15.79 2.73
N CYS A 205 -6.46 -14.71 2.04
CA CYS A 205 -6.08 -13.46 2.69
C CYS A 205 -7.23 -12.48 2.91
N LEU A 206 -8.29 -12.56 2.11
CA LEU A 206 -9.55 -11.90 2.37
C LEU A 206 -10.39 -12.88 3.20
N GLY A 207 -10.62 -12.58 4.48
CA GLY A 207 -11.59 -13.33 5.27
C GLY A 207 -12.98 -13.26 4.62
N ASP A 208 -13.89 -14.16 5.01
CA ASP A 208 -15.26 -14.10 4.57
C ASP A 208 -15.79 -12.69 4.82
N THR A 209 -16.04 -11.97 3.72
CA THR A 209 -16.66 -10.64 3.77
C THR A 209 -18.12 -10.85 4.09
N GLU A 210 -18.47 -10.86 5.39
CA GLU A 210 -19.84 -10.57 5.82
C GLU A 210 -20.19 -9.09 5.60
#